data_28f96c3b099f0e499d9668fe2570a801
#
_entry.id   28f96c3b099f0e499d9668fe2570a801
#
_cell.length_a   1.000
_cell.length_b   1.000
_cell.length_c   1.000
_cell.angle_alpha   90.00
_cell.angle_beta   90.00
_cell.angle_gamma   90.00
#
_symmetry.space_group_name_H-M   'P 1'
#
loop_
_entity.id
_entity.type
_entity.pdbx_description
1 polymer ?
#
loop_
_entity_poly.entity_id
_entity_poly.type
_entity_poly.pdbx_seq_one_letter_code
_entity_poly.pdbx_strand_id
1 'polypeptide(L)'
;MDYIEICENDYSAFHELASAYYREGEDADTPQEEIDTFIRFMFEKVINHEINGYIAKDKNAYVGFALWGVDTEDFEFSEIPGFGTILEIGFIPSYRSKGNGKELVSYIESRFSKKNVNNCYVSAYGPAQKFWSYCGYFENGKVASNGLPIMAKSIG
;
A
#
# COMPACT_ATOMS: atom_id res chain seq x y z
N MET A 1 7.51 14.66 8.68
CA MET A 1 7.22 13.25 8.32
C MET A 1 8.21 12.81 7.27
N ASP A 2 8.96 11.76 7.55
CA ASP A 2 9.92 11.21 6.61
C ASP A 2 9.40 9.87 6.08
N TYR A 3 9.62 9.61 4.79
CA TYR A 3 9.30 8.33 4.17
C TYR A 3 10.60 7.62 3.89
N ILE A 4 10.83 6.51 4.57
CA ILE A 4 12.09 5.77 4.53
C ILE A 4 11.86 4.46 3.77
N GLU A 5 12.75 4.16 2.81
CA GLU A 5 12.69 2.87 2.12
C GLU A 5 12.95 1.74 3.13
N ILE A 6 12.10 0.71 3.08
CA ILE A 6 12.21 -0.43 3.96
C ILE A 6 13.48 -1.22 3.63
N CYS A 7 14.29 -1.50 4.63
CA CYS A 7 15.48 -2.34 4.51
C CYS A 7 15.42 -3.52 5.49
N GLU A 8 16.41 -4.40 5.42
CA GLU A 8 16.44 -5.63 6.24
C GLU A 8 16.31 -5.37 7.74
N ASN A 9 16.84 -4.25 8.22
CA ASN A 9 16.81 -3.91 9.64
C ASN A 9 15.44 -3.44 10.12
N ASP A 10 14.50 -3.22 9.20
CA ASP A 10 13.19 -2.64 9.52
C ASP A 10 12.11 -3.69 9.75
N TYR A 11 12.44 -4.98 9.73
CA TYR A 11 11.42 -6.03 9.81
C TYR A 11 10.52 -5.89 11.03
N SER A 12 11.10 -5.67 12.19
CA SER A 12 10.32 -5.56 13.44
C SER A 12 9.31 -4.41 13.39
N ALA A 13 9.75 -3.24 12.94
CA ALA A 13 8.88 -2.08 12.80
C ALA A 13 7.80 -2.32 11.73
N PHE A 14 8.19 -2.87 10.59
CA PHE A 14 7.25 -3.21 9.52
C PHE A 14 6.21 -4.22 9.99
N HIS A 15 6.64 -5.29 10.65
CA HIS A 15 5.75 -6.33 11.16
C HIS A 15 4.71 -5.74 12.13
N GLU A 16 5.14 -4.88 13.04
CA GLU A 16 4.24 -4.25 14.01
C GLU A 16 3.16 -3.40 13.30
N LEU A 17 3.58 -2.55 12.36
CA LEU A 17 2.67 -1.69 11.60
C LEU A 17 1.72 -2.51 10.72
N ALA A 18 2.25 -3.46 9.99
CA ALA A 18 1.45 -4.28 9.07
C ALA A 18 0.50 -5.20 9.83
N SER A 19 0.93 -5.80 10.94
CA SER A 19 0.08 -6.66 11.76
C SER A 19 -1.13 -5.90 12.30
N ALA A 20 -0.92 -4.69 12.83
CA ALA A 20 -2.01 -3.84 13.30
C ALA A 20 -2.97 -3.49 12.15
N TYR A 21 -2.43 -3.17 10.98
CA TYR A 21 -3.20 -2.85 9.78
C TYR A 21 -4.11 -4.01 9.37
N TYR A 22 -3.57 -5.23 9.25
CA TYR A 22 -4.36 -6.39 8.86
C TYR A 22 -5.40 -6.75 9.91
N ARG A 23 -5.06 -6.64 11.19
CA ARG A 23 -5.98 -6.93 12.31
C ARG A 23 -7.17 -5.98 12.36
N GLU A 24 -7.01 -4.75 11.92
CA GLU A 24 -8.09 -3.77 11.91
C GLU A 24 -8.94 -3.83 10.64
N GLY A 25 -8.49 -4.53 9.61
CA GLY A 25 -9.12 -4.59 8.29
C GLY A 25 -9.74 -5.94 7.96
N GLU A 26 -9.52 -6.37 6.71
CA GLU A 26 -10.10 -7.61 6.16
C GLU A 26 -9.74 -8.87 6.94
N ASP A 27 -8.59 -8.85 7.58
CA ASP A 27 -8.00 -10.03 8.22
C ASP A 27 -8.18 -10.03 9.74
N ALA A 28 -9.22 -9.33 10.25
CA ALA A 28 -9.50 -9.26 11.68
C ALA A 28 -9.65 -10.65 12.33
N ASP A 29 -10.23 -11.60 11.62
CA ASP A 29 -10.48 -12.96 12.10
C ASP A 29 -9.44 -13.98 11.64
N THR A 30 -8.43 -13.54 10.88
CA THR A 30 -7.37 -14.43 10.39
C THR A 30 -6.40 -14.78 11.52
N PRO A 31 -6.00 -16.07 11.67
CA PRO A 31 -5.02 -16.45 12.69
C PRO A 31 -3.71 -15.66 12.57
N GLN A 32 -3.15 -15.28 13.70
CA GLN A 32 -1.91 -14.47 13.71
C GLN A 32 -0.77 -15.14 12.95
N GLU A 33 -0.66 -16.46 13.01
CA GLU A 33 0.36 -17.21 12.28
C GLU A 33 0.27 -17.00 10.77
N GLU A 34 -0.93 -16.96 10.21
CA GLU A 34 -1.14 -16.70 8.78
C GLU A 34 -0.79 -15.26 8.44
N ILE A 35 -1.14 -14.32 9.29
CA ILE A 35 -0.79 -12.90 9.12
C ILE A 35 0.73 -12.76 9.13
N ASP A 36 1.42 -13.38 10.08
CA ASP A 36 2.89 -13.33 10.18
C ASP A 36 3.55 -13.90 8.93
N THR A 37 3.02 -15.00 8.41
CA THR A 37 3.52 -15.62 7.17
C THR A 37 3.36 -14.68 5.98
N PHE A 38 2.21 -14.04 5.87
CA PHE A 38 1.95 -13.09 4.78
C PHE A 38 2.84 -11.84 4.89
N ILE A 39 3.01 -11.31 6.09
CA ILE A 39 3.89 -10.15 6.33
C ILE A 39 5.32 -10.47 5.92
N ARG A 40 5.83 -11.66 6.29
CA ARG A 40 7.16 -12.11 5.90
C ARG A 40 7.28 -12.22 4.39
N PHE A 41 6.28 -12.79 3.74
CA PHE A 41 6.22 -12.92 2.29
C PHE A 41 6.33 -11.56 1.60
N MET A 42 5.56 -10.57 2.05
CA MET A 42 5.60 -9.23 1.47
C MET A 42 6.92 -8.52 1.77
N PHE A 43 7.45 -8.68 2.97
CA PHE A 43 8.74 -8.10 3.34
C PHE A 43 9.86 -8.62 2.44
N GLU A 44 9.90 -9.92 2.18
CA GLU A 44 10.90 -10.51 1.29
C GLU A 44 10.79 -9.96 -0.13
N LYS A 45 9.58 -9.70 -0.62
CA LYS A 45 9.39 -9.04 -1.92
C LYS A 45 9.98 -7.63 -1.96
N VAL A 46 9.86 -6.89 -0.87
CA VAL A 46 10.49 -5.56 -0.77
C VAL A 46 12.00 -5.68 -0.79
N ILE A 47 12.56 -6.58 0.01
CA ILE A 47 14.01 -6.77 0.11
C ILE A 47 14.60 -7.25 -1.21
N ASN A 48 13.86 -8.07 -1.96
CA ASN A 48 14.28 -8.57 -3.27
C ASN A 48 13.98 -7.59 -4.42
N HIS A 49 13.50 -6.38 -4.12
CA HIS A 49 13.17 -5.34 -5.09
C HIS A 49 12.08 -5.73 -6.09
N GLU A 50 11.22 -6.67 -5.74
CA GLU A 50 10.06 -7.04 -6.55
C GLU A 50 8.92 -6.03 -6.39
N ILE A 51 8.79 -5.46 -5.20
CA ILE A 51 7.90 -4.33 -4.90
C ILE A 51 8.69 -3.29 -4.10
N ASN A 52 8.09 -2.13 -3.89
CA ASN A 52 8.67 -1.06 -3.08
C ASN A 52 7.92 -0.93 -1.76
N GLY A 53 8.59 -0.48 -0.73
CA GLY A 53 7.98 -0.24 0.56
C GLY A 53 8.56 0.99 1.24
N TYR A 54 7.68 1.76 1.88
CA TYR A 54 8.07 2.88 2.73
C TYR A 54 7.55 2.68 4.14
N ILE A 55 8.34 3.14 5.12
CA ILE A 55 7.86 3.39 6.47
C ILE A 55 7.79 4.90 6.64
N ALA A 56 6.65 5.37 7.16
CA ALA A 56 6.48 6.77 7.54
C ALA A 56 6.97 6.94 8.96
N LYS A 57 7.89 7.88 9.13
CA LYS A 57 8.53 8.13 10.43
C LYS A 57 8.32 9.59 10.82
N ASP A 58 7.80 9.79 12.01
CA ASP A 58 7.66 11.12 12.61
C ASP A 58 8.63 11.20 13.79
N LYS A 59 9.72 11.98 13.61
CA LYS A 59 10.84 12.03 14.55
C LYS A 59 11.42 10.61 14.71
N ASN A 60 11.29 10.00 15.87
CA ASN A 60 11.80 8.65 16.14
C ASN A 60 10.71 7.58 16.16
N ALA A 61 9.46 7.95 15.84
CA ALA A 61 8.33 7.03 15.87
C ALA A 61 8.00 6.52 14.46
N TYR A 62 7.83 5.22 14.33
CA TYR A 62 7.31 4.60 13.12
C TYR A 62 5.78 4.65 13.18
N VAL A 63 5.15 5.38 12.26
CA VAL A 63 3.74 5.73 12.39
C VAL A 63 2.86 5.22 11.23
N GLY A 64 3.46 4.75 10.16
CA GLY A 64 2.72 4.25 9.00
C GLY A 64 3.62 3.53 8.02
N PHE A 65 3.00 2.93 7.00
CA PHE A 65 3.73 2.23 5.95
C PHE A 65 2.92 2.20 4.65
N ALA A 66 3.60 1.90 3.57
CA ALA A 66 2.95 1.61 2.29
C ALA A 66 3.79 0.62 1.48
N LEU A 67 3.09 -0.25 0.74
CA LEU A 67 3.69 -1.15 -0.24
C LEU A 67 3.12 -0.79 -1.61
N TRP A 68 3.99 -0.68 -2.61
CA TRP A 68 3.58 -0.20 -3.92
C TRP A 68 4.52 -0.73 -5.00
N GLY A 69 4.08 -0.69 -6.25
CA GLY A 69 4.89 -1.14 -7.37
C GLY A 69 4.27 -0.80 -8.70
N VAL A 70 5.01 -1.06 -9.78
CA VAL A 70 4.50 -0.93 -11.15
C VAL A 70 4.01 -2.31 -11.59
N ASP A 71 2.77 -2.36 -12.04
CA ASP A 71 2.18 -3.59 -12.55
C ASP A 71 2.78 -3.92 -13.92
N THR A 72 3.30 -5.12 -14.05
CA THR A 72 3.80 -5.67 -15.31
C THR A 72 3.19 -7.06 -15.51
N GLU A 73 3.38 -7.65 -16.69
CA GLU A 73 2.86 -9.00 -16.96
C GLU A 73 3.40 -10.05 -15.97
N ASP A 74 4.64 -9.83 -15.49
CA ASP A 74 5.29 -10.74 -14.54
C ASP A 74 5.00 -10.40 -13.08
N PHE A 75 4.25 -9.32 -12.84
CA PHE A 75 3.92 -8.88 -11.48
C PHE A 75 2.93 -9.86 -10.85
N GLU A 76 3.25 -10.37 -9.66
CA GLU A 76 2.44 -11.42 -9.00
C GLU A 76 1.00 -10.98 -8.70
N PHE A 77 0.82 -9.68 -8.44
CA PHE A 77 -0.50 -9.11 -8.13
C PHE A 77 -1.11 -8.37 -9.33
N SER A 78 -0.71 -8.75 -10.55
CA SER A 78 -1.09 -8.02 -11.76
C SER A 78 -2.60 -8.01 -11.99
N GLU A 79 -3.14 -6.82 -12.22
CA GLU A 79 -4.52 -6.60 -12.62
C GLU A 79 -4.61 -5.72 -13.88
N ILE A 80 -3.75 -4.70 -13.96
CA ILE A 80 -3.69 -3.78 -15.11
C ILE A 80 -2.22 -3.48 -15.41
N PRO A 81 -1.57 -4.29 -16.27
CA PRO A 81 -0.17 -4.07 -16.63
C PRO A 81 0.08 -2.65 -17.15
N GLY A 82 1.18 -2.05 -16.71
CA GLY A 82 1.57 -0.69 -17.06
C GLY A 82 1.13 0.37 -16.08
N PHE A 83 0.17 0.07 -15.21
CA PHE A 83 -0.26 1.00 -14.17
C PHE A 83 0.62 0.87 -12.94
N GLY A 84 0.71 1.97 -12.17
CA GLY A 84 1.20 1.89 -10.80
C GLY A 84 0.10 1.34 -9.90
N THR A 85 0.46 0.65 -8.84
CA THR A 85 -0.50 0.18 -7.85
C THR A 85 0.02 0.36 -6.44
N ILE A 86 -0.87 0.73 -5.53
CA ILE A 86 -0.57 0.78 -4.10
C ILE A 86 -1.27 -0.45 -3.51
N LEU A 87 -0.45 -1.37 -2.99
CA LEU A 87 -0.94 -2.64 -2.48
C LEU A 87 -1.48 -2.52 -1.07
N GLU A 88 -0.76 -1.79 -0.22
CA GLU A 88 -1.12 -1.59 1.18
C GLU A 88 -0.70 -0.19 1.60
N ILE A 89 -1.52 0.45 2.44
CA ILE A 89 -1.18 1.73 3.08
C ILE A 89 -1.91 1.83 4.41
N GLY A 90 -1.22 2.19 5.46
CA GLY A 90 -1.82 2.31 6.77
C GLY A 90 -1.02 3.20 7.71
N PHE A 91 -1.73 3.83 8.64
CA PHE A 91 -1.16 4.64 9.72
C PHE A 91 -1.74 4.18 11.05
N ILE A 92 -0.99 4.34 12.12
CA ILE A 92 -1.49 4.10 13.47
C ILE A 92 -2.63 5.09 13.77
N PRO A 93 -3.58 4.73 14.69
CA PRO A 93 -4.79 5.52 14.90
C PRO A 93 -4.56 7.02 15.17
N SER A 94 -3.54 7.37 15.96
CA SER A 94 -3.26 8.77 16.30
C SER A 94 -2.81 9.64 15.11
N TYR A 95 -2.45 9.01 13.98
CA TYR A 95 -2.02 9.71 12.77
C TYR A 95 -3.05 9.64 11.65
N ARG A 96 -4.25 9.14 11.93
CA ARG A 96 -5.36 9.06 10.96
C ARG A 96 -6.17 10.35 10.96
N SER A 97 -6.91 10.55 9.85
CA SER A 97 -7.83 11.69 9.67
C SER A 97 -7.14 13.06 9.76
N LYS A 98 -5.86 13.12 9.44
CA LYS A 98 -5.04 14.33 9.47
C LYS A 98 -4.37 14.60 8.13
N GLY A 99 -4.75 13.87 7.08
CA GLY A 99 -4.18 14.02 5.74
C GLY A 99 -2.90 13.22 5.48
N ASN A 100 -2.38 12.49 6.46
CA ASN A 100 -1.12 11.74 6.31
C ASN A 100 -1.19 10.67 5.22
N GLY A 101 -2.30 9.93 5.15
CA GLY A 101 -2.48 8.91 4.12
C GLY A 101 -2.49 9.51 2.72
N LYS A 102 -3.21 10.61 2.53
CA LYS A 102 -3.28 11.29 1.24
C LYS A 102 -1.91 11.85 0.83
N GLU A 103 -1.14 12.39 1.76
CA GLU A 103 0.21 12.87 1.48
C GLU A 103 1.13 11.73 1.05
N LEU A 104 1.06 10.57 1.70
CA LEU A 104 1.86 9.42 1.31
C LEU A 104 1.45 8.90 -0.06
N VAL A 105 0.14 8.84 -0.36
CA VAL A 105 -0.35 8.49 -1.70
C VAL A 105 0.23 9.44 -2.75
N SER A 106 0.17 10.75 -2.51
CA SER A 106 0.72 11.76 -3.44
C SER A 106 2.23 11.58 -3.63
N TYR A 107 2.94 11.25 -2.58
CA TYR A 107 4.38 10.99 -2.67
C TYR A 107 4.67 9.77 -3.57
N ILE A 108 3.92 8.69 -3.38
CA ILE A 108 4.05 7.49 -4.21
C ILE A 108 3.70 7.80 -5.66
N GLU A 109 2.62 8.55 -5.90
CA GLU A 109 2.21 8.97 -7.24
C GLU A 109 3.32 9.77 -7.93
N SER A 110 4.02 10.62 -7.18
CA SER A 110 5.17 11.36 -7.72
C SER A 110 6.31 10.42 -8.15
N ARG A 111 6.50 9.31 -7.43
CA ARG A 111 7.50 8.31 -7.81
C ARG A 111 7.08 7.57 -9.09
N PHE A 112 5.81 7.26 -9.25
CA PHE A 112 5.29 6.70 -10.49
C PHE A 112 5.53 7.65 -11.67
N SER A 113 5.21 8.93 -11.51
CA SER A 113 5.42 9.94 -12.56
C SER A 113 6.88 10.02 -13.00
N LYS A 114 7.81 9.90 -12.07
CA LYS A 114 9.25 9.87 -12.38
C LYS A 114 9.67 8.64 -13.20
N LYS A 115 8.86 7.60 -13.17
CA LYS A 115 9.07 6.38 -13.98
C LYS A 115 8.24 6.40 -15.27
N ASN A 116 7.64 7.52 -15.62
CA ASN A 116 6.74 7.68 -16.77
C ASN A 116 5.49 6.79 -16.68
N VAL A 117 5.05 6.49 -15.45
CA VAL A 117 3.80 5.79 -15.20
C VAL A 117 2.73 6.85 -14.95
N ASN A 118 1.70 6.86 -15.79
CA ASN A 118 0.71 7.95 -15.81
C ASN A 118 -0.65 7.55 -15.23
N ASN A 119 -0.82 6.31 -14.85
CA ASN A 119 -2.07 5.81 -14.30
C ASN A 119 -1.78 4.90 -13.11
N CYS A 120 -2.66 4.97 -12.12
CA CYS A 120 -2.57 4.15 -10.91
C CYS A 120 -3.89 3.44 -10.67
N TYR A 121 -3.84 2.29 -10.04
CA TYR A 121 -5.04 1.60 -9.55
C TYR A 121 -4.80 1.02 -8.15
N VAL A 122 -5.90 0.73 -7.49
CA VAL A 122 -5.93 0.00 -6.22
C VAL A 122 -7.08 -0.98 -6.25
N SER A 123 -6.98 -2.10 -5.54
CA SER A 123 -8.15 -2.93 -5.24
C SER A 123 -8.67 -2.48 -3.87
N ALA A 124 -9.89 -1.94 -3.85
CA ALA A 124 -10.36 -1.16 -2.70
C ALA A 124 -11.28 -1.98 -1.79
N TYR A 125 -10.76 -2.35 -0.61
CA TYR A 125 -11.57 -2.89 0.48
C TYR A 125 -12.69 -1.89 0.84
N GLY A 126 -13.92 -2.40 1.05
CA GLY A 126 -15.11 -1.55 1.23
C GLY A 126 -14.91 -0.32 2.11
N PRO A 127 -14.47 -0.46 3.38
CA PRO A 127 -14.23 0.70 4.26
C PRO A 127 -13.18 1.68 3.76
N ALA A 128 -12.25 1.24 2.89
CA ALA A 128 -11.20 2.09 2.35
C ALA A 128 -11.62 2.84 1.09
N GLN A 129 -12.75 2.51 0.48
CA GLN A 129 -13.19 3.14 -0.78
C GLN A 129 -13.36 4.65 -0.64
N LYS A 130 -13.86 5.11 0.49
CA LYS A 130 -14.02 6.53 0.77
C LYS A 130 -12.67 7.25 0.80
N PHE A 131 -11.67 6.64 1.40
CA PHE A 131 -10.31 7.17 1.40
C PHE A 131 -9.76 7.29 -0.01
N TRP A 132 -9.91 6.25 -0.82
CA TRP A 132 -9.42 6.28 -2.19
C TRP A 132 -10.17 7.31 -3.06
N SER A 133 -11.48 7.46 -2.87
CA SER A 133 -12.24 8.52 -3.52
C SER A 133 -11.70 9.90 -3.14
N TYR A 134 -11.37 10.09 -1.87
CA TYR A 134 -10.76 11.33 -1.39
C TYR A 134 -9.40 11.59 -2.04
N CYS A 135 -8.64 10.54 -2.36
CA CYS A 135 -7.37 10.65 -3.07
C CYS A 135 -7.53 10.83 -4.58
N GLY A 136 -8.75 10.85 -5.10
CA GLY A 136 -9.03 11.07 -6.51
C GLY A 136 -9.16 9.80 -7.35
N TYR A 137 -9.33 8.65 -6.72
CA TYR A 137 -9.54 7.38 -7.42
C TYR A 137 -11.02 7.14 -7.62
N PHE A 138 -11.38 6.54 -8.75
CA PHE A 138 -12.77 6.23 -9.13
C PHE A 138 -12.88 4.78 -9.54
N GLU A 139 -14.02 4.15 -9.24
CA GLU A 139 -14.29 2.81 -9.73
C GLU A 139 -14.22 2.77 -11.26
N ASN A 140 -13.54 1.76 -11.80
CA ASN A 140 -13.41 1.57 -13.25
C ASN A 140 -14.35 0.48 -13.81
N GLY A 141 -15.22 -0.07 -12.98
CA GLY A 141 -16.16 -1.13 -13.37
C GLY A 141 -15.56 -2.53 -13.37
N LYS A 142 -14.29 -2.69 -13.04
CA LYS A 142 -13.60 -3.98 -12.96
C LYS A 142 -13.49 -4.46 -11.54
N VAL A 143 -13.35 -5.78 -11.38
CA VAL A 143 -13.16 -6.44 -10.09
C VAL A 143 -11.80 -7.14 -10.13
N ALA A 144 -11.02 -6.98 -9.08
CA ALA A 144 -9.71 -7.62 -8.96
C ALA A 144 -9.85 -9.12 -8.68
N SER A 145 -8.76 -9.85 -8.80
CA SER A 145 -8.74 -11.30 -8.53
C SER A 145 -9.14 -11.67 -7.11
N ASN A 146 -8.97 -10.74 -6.16
CA ASN A 146 -9.41 -10.92 -4.76
C ASN A 146 -10.90 -10.60 -4.53
N GLY A 147 -11.64 -10.27 -5.60
CA GLY A 147 -13.07 -9.95 -5.50
C GLY A 147 -13.40 -8.50 -5.15
N LEU A 148 -12.41 -7.66 -4.94
CA LEU A 148 -12.61 -6.26 -4.59
C LEU A 148 -12.72 -5.37 -5.84
N PRO A 149 -13.51 -4.29 -5.80
CA PRO A 149 -13.57 -3.37 -6.92
C PRO A 149 -12.23 -2.67 -7.15
N ILE A 150 -11.90 -2.45 -8.42
CA ILE A 150 -10.72 -1.68 -8.79
C ILE A 150 -11.10 -0.21 -8.89
N MET A 151 -10.30 0.63 -8.27
CA MET A 151 -10.39 2.08 -8.40
C MET A 151 -9.13 2.59 -9.07
N ALA A 152 -9.26 3.54 -9.97
CA ALA A 152 -8.14 4.01 -10.77
C ALA A 152 -8.10 5.54 -10.84
N LYS A 153 -6.91 6.06 -11.19
CA LYS A 153 -6.65 7.49 -11.28
C LYS A 153 -5.61 7.76 -12.36
N SER A 154 -5.84 8.78 -13.17
CA SER A 154 -4.80 9.33 -14.05
C SER A 154 -3.99 10.35 -13.27
N ILE A 155 -2.67 10.21 -13.28
CA ILE A 155 -1.75 11.07 -12.53
C ILE A 155 -0.83 11.91 -13.40
N GLY A 156 -0.88 11.72 -14.66
CA GLY A 156 -0.03 12.42 -15.61
C GLY A 156 -0.62 12.46 -16.97
#